data_8d74a9fb1a52475448f1ed91c96a6e9b
#
_entry.id   8d74a9fb1a52475448f1ed91c96a6e9b
#
_cell.length_a   1.000
_cell.length_b   1.000
_cell.length_c   1.000
_cell.angle_alpha   90.00
_cell.angle_beta   90.00
_cell.angle_gamma   90.00
#
_symmetry.space_group_name_H-M   'P 1'
#
loop_
_entity.id
_entity.type
_entity.pdbx_description
1 polymer ?
#
loop_
_entity_poly.entity_id
_entity_poly.type
_entity_poly.pdbx_seq_one_letter_code
_entity_poly.pdbx_strand_id
1 'polypeptide(L)'
;GKSNYYFHETSVIHYKGESTVRDGTYMKRFREAMQFFYKKHFKKSWFFDVMMQVGSFVFSLLKKNQQKNEVRIIDEYVVFSRENLELNLSKKATYLADFNQFVNQPQKNIEIIFDTTTFSFAEIITFMQLNKSKNLSFKNYISSSNYLIGSNNSNDRGQIILL
;
A
#
# COMPACT_ATOMS: atom_id res chain seq x y z
N GLY A 1 -11.95 32.98 7.12
CA GLY A 1 -11.31 31.67 7.11
C GLY A 1 -12.08 30.72 6.20
N LYS A 2 -11.40 29.69 5.65
CA LYS A 2 -12.05 28.63 4.88
C LYS A 2 -12.35 27.46 5.82
N SER A 3 -13.50 26.80 5.63
CA SER A 3 -13.86 25.63 6.39
C SER A 3 -13.18 24.38 5.81
N ASN A 4 -12.70 23.51 6.68
CA ASN A 4 -12.20 22.20 6.30
C ASN A 4 -13.26 21.16 6.71
N TYR A 5 -13.53 20.22 5.80
CA TYR A 5 -14.47 19.14 6.04
C TYR A 5 -13.72 17.81 6.08
N TYR A 6 -14.05 16.99 7.06
CA TYR A 6 -13.58 15.61 7.15
C TYR A 6 -14.71 14.67 6.74
N PHE A 7 -14.48 13.91 5.66
CA PHE A 7 -15.43 12.93 5.15
C PHE A 7 -14.96 11.52 5.54
N HIS A 8 -15.57 10.95 6.53
CA HIS A 8 -15.14 9.68 7.16
C HIS A 8 -15.77 8.43 6.55
N GLU A 9 -16.75 8.58 5.68
CA GLU A 9 -17.51 7.47 5.08
C GLU A 9 -16.82 6.85 3.86
N THR A 10 -15.70 7.43 3.43
CA THR A 10 -14.96 6.96 2.26
C THR A 10 -13.73 6.16 2.67
N SER A 11 -13.56 4.97 2.08
CA SER A 11 -12.35 4.15 2.18
C SER A 11 -11.64 4.09 0.84
N VAL A 12 -10.32 4.10 0.87
CA VAL A 12 -9.47 4.04 -0.33
C VAL A 12 -8.34 3.02 -0.15
N ILE A 13 -7.90 2.43 -1.25
CA ILE A 13 -6.65 1.67 -1.28
C ILE A 13 -5.52 2.67 -1.55
N HIS A 14 -4.64 2.85 -0.58
CA HIS A 14 -3.49 3.73 -0.72
C HIS A 14 -2.22 2.91 -0.95
N TYR A 15 -1.77 2.85 -2.19
CA TYR A 15 -0.45 2.29 -2.52
C TYR A 15 0.63 3.28 -2.12
N LYS A 16 1.50 2.88 -1.21
CA LYS A 16 2.58 3.75 -0.74
C LYS A 16 3.48 4.13 -1.91
N GLY A 17 3.52 5.42 -2.22
CA GLY A 17 4.38 6.00 -3.23
C GLY A 17 5.69 6.53 -2.65
N GLU A 18 6.43 7.32 -3.43
CA GLU A 18 7.72 7.90 -3.04
C GLU A 18 7.66 8.77 -1.77
N SER A 19 6.55 9.46 -1.52
CA SER A 19 6.35 10.28 -0.33
C SER A 19 6.32 9.48 0.98
N THR A 20 6.13 8.16 0.90
CA THR A 20 5.99 7.29 2.08
C THR A 20 7.28 6.51 2.37
N VAL A 21 8.24 6.51 1.45
CA VAL A 21 9.56 5.91 1.71
C VAL A 21 10.30 6.79 2.71
N ARG A 22 10.51 6.26 3.89
CA ARG A 22 11.20 6.93 4.98
C ARG A 22 12.72 6.82 4.78
N ASP A 23 13.21 7.39 3.71
CA ASP A 23 14.63 7.55 3.40
C ASP A 23 15.19 8.87 3.95
N GLY A 24 16.45 9.16 3.65
CA GLY A 24 17.10 10.40 4.04
C GLY A 24 16.39 11.66 3.49
N THR A 25 15.80 11.57 2.31
CA THR A 25 15.04 12.66 1.67
C THR A 25 13.74 12.93 2.42
N TYR A 26 13.03 11.88 2.83
CA TYR A 26 11.85 12.01 3.68
C TYR A 26 12.18 12.71 5.01
N MET A 27 13.27 12.27 5.67
CA MET A 27 13.68 12.87 6.95
C MET A 27 14.06 14.34 6.79
N LYS A 28 14.71 14.71 5.67
CA LYS A 28 15.02 16.12 5.34
C LYS A 28 13.74 16.93 5.18
N ARG A 29 12.80 16.47 4.35
CA ARG A 29 11.50 17.13 4.12
C ARG A 29 10.68 17.25 5.39
N PHE A 30 10.65 16.19 6.20
CA PHE A 30 9.96 16.19 7.50
C PHE A 30 10.53 17.26 8.43
N ARG A 31 11.86 17.33 8.55
CA ARG A 31 12.53 18.36 9.36
C ARG A 31 12.23 19.78 8.87
N GLU A 32 12.30 20.01 7.56
CA GLU A 32 11.99 21.32 6.96
C GLU A 32 10.54 21.72 7.21
N ALA A 33 9.59 20.80 7.05
CA ALA A 33 8.17 21.03 7.35
C ALA A 33 7.94 21.34 8.83
N MET A 34 8.58 20.60 9.74
CA MET A 34 8.50 20.86 11.18
C MET A 34 9.11 22.21 11.57
N GLN A 35 10.25 22.58 10.98
CA GLN A 35 10.86 23.88 11.21
C GLN A 35 9.96 25.03 10.71
N PHE A 36 9.34 24.86 9.52
CA PHE A 36 8.41 25.84 8.98
C PHE A 36 7.18 26.00 9.88
N PHE A 37 6.57 24.88 10.29
CA PHE A 37 5.44 24.88 11.20
C PHE A 37 5.76 25.55 12.52
N TYR A 38 6.92 25.22 13.10
CA TYR A 38 7.38 25.78 14.36
C TYR A 38 7.61 27.31 14.26
N LYS A 39 8.30 27.77 13.20
CA LYS A 39 8.53 29.20 12.96
C LYS A 39 7.24 30.00 12.79
N LYS A 40 6.20 29.35 12.24
CA LYS A 40 4.90 30.00 11.97
C LYS A 40 4.03 30.11 13.22
N HIS A 41 4.07 29.12 14.10
CA HIS A 41 3.09 28.97 15.19
C HIS A 41 3.66 29.19 16.59
N PHE A 42 4.99 29.16 16.76
CA PHE A 42 5.65 29.25 18.06
C PHE A 42 6.75 30.32 18.08
N LYS A 43 7.06 30.82 19.28
CA LYS A 43 8.24 31.71 19.47
C LYS A 43 9.50 30.88 19.25
N LYS A 44 10.50 31.48 18.57
CA LYS A 44 11.79 30.82 18.31
C LYS A 44 12.47 30.41 19.62
N SER A 45 12.88 29.16 19.72
CA SER A 45 13.68 28.61 20.82
C SER A 45 14.87 27.85 20.23
N TRP A 46 16.08 28.28 20.57
CA TRP A 46 17.30 27.58 20.17
C TRP A 46 17.35 26.14 20.68
N PHE A 47 16.77 25.88 21.86
CA PHE A 47 16.67 24.55 22.46
C PHE A 47 15.86 23.59 21.56
N PHE A 48 14.75 24.06 20.99
CA PHE A 48 13.94 23.25 20.07
C PHE A 48 14.70 22.93 18.78
N ASP A 49 15.44 23.90 18.23
CA ASP A 49 16.24 23.67 17.02
C ASP A 49 17.34 22.62 17.25
N VAL A 50 18.01 22.66 18.40
CA VAL A 50 19.01 21.65 18.78
C VAL A 50 18.36 20.29 18.99
N MET A 51 17.23 20.22 19.71
CA MET A 51 16.50 18.98 19.97
C MET A 51 16.04 18.32 18.65
N MET A 52 15.54 19.10 17.69
CA MET A 52 15.13 18.62 16.38
C MET A 52 16.30 18.10 15.55
N GLN A 53 17.47 18.74 15.62
CA GLN A 53 18.67 18.30 14.91
C GLN A 53 19.19 16.98 15.51
N VAL A 54 19.35 16.93 16.83
CA VAL A 54 19.82 15.73 17.55
C VAL A 54 18.82 14.60 17.37
N GLY A 55 17.52 14.86 17.56
CA GLY A 55 16.48 13.84 17.40
C GLY A 55 16.44 13.26 15.98
N SER A 56 16.55 14.10 14.95
CA SER A 56 16.58 13.63 13.55
C SER A 56 17.84 12.81 13.24
N PHE A 57 18.98 13.19 13.81
CA PHE A 57 20.23 12.47 13.65
C PHE A 57 20.18 11.09 14.35
N VAL A 58 19.77 11.05 15.61
CA VAL A 58 19.60 9.80 16.36
C VAL A 58 18.59 8.86 15.66
N PHE A 59 17.46 9.41 15.22
CA PHE A 59 16.47 8.63 14.48
C PHE A 59 17.02 8.07 13.16
N SER A 60 17.86 8.85 12.45
CA SER A 60 18.54 8.40 11.24
C SER A 60 19.51 7.24 11.49
N LEU A 61 20.22 7.26 12.64
CA LEU A 61 21.12 6.18 13.04
C LEU A 61 20.39 4.91 13.48
N LEU A 62 19.28 5.07 14.22
CA LEU A 62 18.51 3.94 14.74
C LEU A 62 17.70 3.23 13.66
N LYS A 63 17.35 3.94 12.59
CA LYS A 63 16.58 3.38 11.49
C LYS A 63 17.47 2.79 10.41
N LYS A 64 17.99 1.57 10.65
CA LYS A 64 18.45 0.72 9.56
C LYS A 64 17.34 0.56 8.54
N ASN A 65 17.69 0.75 7.25
CA ASN A 65 16.79 0.54 6.11
C ASN A 65 15.97 -0.74 6.29
N GLN A 66 14.68 -0.60 6.58
CA GLN A 66 13.73 -1.71 6.65
C GLN A 66 13.24 -2.14 5.26
N GLN A 67 13.96 -1.78 4.21
CA GLN A 67 13.74 -2.33 2.87
C GLN A 67 14.40 -3.71 2.74
N LYS A 68 13.95 -4.67 3.51
CA LYS A 68 14.00 -6.05 3.04
C LYS A 68 12.75 -6.24 2.19
N ASN A 69 12.90 -6.12 0.90
CA ASN A 69 11.94 -6.66 -0.06
C ASN A 69 11.96 -8.18 0.12
N GLU A 70 11.17 -8.68 1.04
CA GLU A 70 10.90 -10.11 1.10
C GLU A 70 10.08 -10.43 -0.14
N VAL A 71 10.73 -11.04 -1.12
CA VAL A 71 10.05 -11.57 -2.31
C VAL A 71 9.15 -12.69 -1.82
N ARG A 72 7.86 -12.41 -1.76
CA ARG A 72 6.85 -13.42 -1.43
C ARG A 72 6.76 -14.41 -2.60
N ILE A 73 7.02 -15.68 -2.32
CA ILE A 73 6.83 -16.75 -3.29
C ILE A 73 5.34 -17.06 -3.34
N ILE A 74 4.70 -16.83 -4.48
CA ILE A 74 3.30 -17.12 -4.71
C ILE A 74 3.17 -18.58 -5.18
N ASP A 75 2.24 -19.34 -4.62
CA ASP A 75 1.97 -20.71 -5.00
C ASP A 75 0.93 -20.79 -6.13
N GLU A 76 -0.14 -20.00 -6.02
CA GLU A 76 -1.19 -19.93 -7.04
C GLU A 76 -1.87 -18.56 -7.06
N TYR A 77 -2.55 -18.28 -8.16
CA TYR A 77 -3.35 -17.06 -8.33
C TYR A 77 -4.84 -17.39 -8.27
N VAL A 78 -5.62 -16.48 -7.68
CA VAL A 78 -7.08 -16.46 -7.79
C VAL A 78 -7.47 -15.13 -8.41
N VAL A 79 -8.13 -15.18 -9.56
CA VAL A 79 -8.56 -14.02 -10.32
C VAL A 79 -10.06 -13.86 -10.19
N PHE A 80 -10.50 -12.73 -9.64
CA PHE A 80 -11.90 -12.38 -9.61
C PHE A 80 -12.25 -11.52 -10.82
N SER A 81 -13.08 -12.07 -11.72
CA SER A 81 -13.66 -11.36 -12.86
C SER A 81 -15.02 -11.95 -13.20
N ARG A 82 -15.98 -11.10 -13.56
CA ARG A 82 -17.30 -11.51 -14.08
C ARG A 82 -17.30 -11.67 -15.60
N GLU A 83 -16.17 -11.38 -16.23
CA GLU A 83 -15.97 -11.50 -17.68
C GLU A 83 -15.00 -12.66 -17.97
N ASN A 84 -14.97 -13.07 -19.25
CA ASN A 84 -14.01 -14.06 -19.70
C ASN A 84 -12.65 -13.39 -19.88
N LEU A 85 -11.87 -13.37 -18.78
CA LEU A 85 -10.56 -12.75 -18.68
C LEU A 85 -9.48 -13.83 -18.62
N GLU A 86 -8.48 -13.73 -19.48
CA GLU A 86 -7.27 -14.56 -19.42
C GLU A 86 -6.05 -13.65 -19.19
N LEU A 87 -5.34 -13.88 -18.09
CA LEU A 87 -4.13 -13.15 -17.76
C LEU A 87 -2.90 -14.04 -17.96
N ASN A 88 -1.85 -13.48 -18.53
CA ASN A 88 -0.58 -14.18 -18.70
C ASN A 88 0.19 -14.19 -17.36
N LEU A 89 -0.11 -15.17 -16.52
CA LEU A 89 0.47 -15.29 -15.16
C LEU A 89 1.52 -16.40 -15.11
N SER A 90 2.51 -16.23 -14.27
CA SER A 90 3.65 -17.17 -14.15
C SER A 90 3.29 -18.53 -13.56
N LYS A 91 2.13 -18.68 -12.93
CA LYS A 91 1.64 -19.91 -12.32
C LYS A 91 0.15 -20.12 -12.59
N LYS A 92 -0.37 -21.25 -12.14
CA LYS A 92 -1.78 -21.62 -12.27
C LYS A 92 -2.67 -20.53 -11.66
N ALA A 93 -3.69 -20.13 -12.41
CA ALA A 93 -4.74 -19.22 -11.97
C ALA A 93 -6.09 -19.94 -11.92
N THR A 94 -6.86 -19.67 -10.88
CA THR A 94 -8.25 -20.06 -10.75
C THR A 94 -9.10 -18.82 -10.92
N TYR A 95 -10.05 -18.85 -11.85
CA TYR A 95 -10.94 -17.72 -12.14
C TYR A 95 -12.27 -17.91 -11.45
N LEU A 96 -12.73 -16.89 -10.72
CA LEU A 96 -13.97 -16.91 -9.95
C LEU A 96 -14.80 -15.67 -10.29
N ALA A 97 -16.11 -15.86 -10.49
CA ALA A 97 -17.02 -14.77 -10.80
C ALA A 97 -17.63 -14.09 -9.56
N ASP A 98 -17.50 -14.71 -8.38
CA ASP A 98 -18.08 -14.21 -7.13
C ASP A 98 -17.13 -14.48 -5.95
N PHE A 99 -17.07 -13.56 -5.00
CA PHE A 99 -16.26 -13.69 -3.78
C PHE A 99 -16.66 -14.85 -2.89
N ASN A 100 -17.94 -15.26 -2.92
CA ASN A 100 -18.45 -16.40 -2.16
C ASN A 100 -17.89 -17.74 -2.63
N GLN A 101 -17.36 -17.81 -3.84
CA GLN A 101 -16.72 -19.02 -4.39
C GLN A 101 -15.32 -19.24 -3.83
N PHE A 102 -14.76 -18.25 -3.15
CA PHE A 102 -13.40 -18.31 -2.63
C PHE A 102 -13.30 -19.15 -1.37
N VAL A 103 -12.46 -20.19 -1.43
CA VAL A 103 -12.09 -21.02 -0.28
C VAL A 103 -10.62 -20.77 0.05
N ASN A 104 -10.33 -20.20 1.22
CA ASN A 104 -8.96 -19.95 1.64
C ASN A 104 -8.23 -21.28 1.95
N GLN A 105 -6.98 -21.37 1.51
CA GLN A 105 -6.07 -22.48 1.80
C GLN A 105 -4.87 -21.93 2.61
N PRO A 106 -4.94 -21.98 3.96
CA PRO A 106 -3.96 -21.29 4.82
C PRO A 106 -2.50 -21.74 4.64
N GLN A 107 -2.29 -22.95 4.13
CA GLN A 107 -0.96 -23.53 3.86
C GLN A 107 -0.33 -23.01 2.55
N LYS A 108 -1.07 -22.27 1.72
CA LYS A 108 -0.59 -21.72 0.45
C LYS A 108 -0.47 -20.20 0.51
N ASN A 109 0.52 -19.69 -0.22
CA ASN A 109 0.65 -18.27 -0.51
C ASN A 109 -0.17 -17.94 -1.76
N ILE A 110 -1.40 -17.50 -1.57
CA ILE A 110 -2.31 -17.16 -2.66
C ILE A 110 -2.22 -15.67 -2.94
N GLU A 111 -2.06 -15.30 -4.20
CA GLU A 111 -2.23 -13.93 -4.65
C GLU A 111 -3.60 -13.76 -5.31
N ILE A 112 -4.40 -12.87 -4.74
CA ILE A 112 -5.72 -12.52 -5.24
C ILE A 112 -5.59 -11.35 -6.20
N ILE A 113 -6.15 -11.49 -7.39
CA ILE A 113 -6.20 -10.45 -8.41
C ILE A 113 -7.66 -10.06 -8.63
N PHE A 114 -7.96 -8.78 -8.53
CA PHE A 114 -9.30 -8.24 -8.76
C PHE A 114 -9.35 -7.54 -10.11
N ASP A 115 -10.29 -7.91 -10.94
CA ASP A 115 -10.64 -7.16 -12.14
C ASP A 115 -11.46 -5.93 -11.75
N THR A 116 -10.85 -4.75 -11.84
CA THR A 116 -11.47 -3.47 -11.45
C THR A 116 -12.53 -2.98 -12.43
N THR A 117 -12.71 -3.64 -13.56
CA THR A 117 -13.82 -3.34 -14.48
C THR A 117 -15.12 -4.00 -14.06
N THR A 118 -15.03 -5.15 -13.37
CA THR A 118 -16.20 -5.95 -13.00
C THR A 118 -16.53 -5.88 -11.50
N PHE A 119 -15.56 -5.48 -10.65
CA PHE A 119 -15.75 -5.26 -9.22
C PHE A 119 -15.43 -3.84 -8.82
N SER A 120 -16.30 -3.21 -8.05
CA SER A 120 -16.06 -1.89 -7.48
C SER A 120 -14.98 -1.94 -6.39
N PHE A 121 -14.28 -0.82 -6.19
CA PHE A 121 -13.31 -0.73 -5.09
C PHE A 121 -13.94 -0.94 -3.71
N ALA A 122 -15.21 -0.61 -3.51
CA ALA A 122 -15.92 -0.88 -2.26
C ALA A 122 -16.05 -2.38 -1.99
N GLU A 123 -16.43 -3.19 -3.01
CA GLU A 123 -16.49 -4.64 -2.92
C GLU A 123 -15.10 -5.24 -2.65
N ILE A 124 -14.08 -4.78 -3.38
CA ILE A 124 -12.69 -5.21 -3.23
C ILE A 124 -12.17 -4.94 -1.80
N ILE A 125 -12.36 -3.72 -1.29
CA ILE A 125 -11.92 -3.34 0.05
C ILE A 125 -12.63 -4.18 1.11
N THR A 126 -13.93 -4.41 0.94
CA THR A 126 -14.70 -5.28 1.86
C THR A 126 -14.15 -6.69 1.87
N PHE A 127 -13.87 -7.27 0.71
CA PHE A 127 -13.25 -8.59 0.62
C PHE A 127 -11.87 -8.64 1.29
N MET A 128 -11.02 -7.64 1.04
CA MET A 128 -9.69 -7.53 1.67
C MET A 128 -9.79 -7.45 3.20
N GLN A 129 -10.75 -6.69 3.73
CA GLN A 129 -10.97 -6.56 5.17
C GLN A 129 -11.41 -7.89 5.83
N LEU A 130 -12.33 -8.61 5.19
CA LEU A 130 -12.83 -9.91 5.67
C LEU A 130 -11.76 -11.02 5.60
N ASN A 131 -10.76 -10.84 4.75
CA ASN A 131 -9.70 -11.81 4.53
C ASN A 131 -8.32 -11.35 5.05
N LYS A 132 -8.27 -10.30 5.86
CA LYS A 132 -7.03 -9.85 6.50
C LYS A 132 -6.45 -10.99 7.35
N SER A 133 -5.12 -11.06 7.42
CA SER A 133 -4.38 -12.06 8.21
C SER A 133 -4.54 -13.53 7.77
N LYS A 134 -5.08 -13.77 6.55
CA LYS A 134 -5.26 -15.12 6.01
C LYS A 134 -4.13 -15.56 5.05
N ASN A 135 -2.94 -14.97 5.19
CA ASN A 135 -1.79 -15.28 4.33
C ASN A 135 -2.05 -15.03 2.82
N LEU A 136 -2.82 -13.99 2.50
CA LEU A 136 -3.16 -13.58 1.14
C LEU A 136 -2.37 -12.33 0.75
N SER A 137 -2.06 -12.18 -0.53
CA SER A 137 -1.65 -10.92 -1.14
C SER A 137 -2.70 -10.45 -2.14
N PHE A 138 -2.75 -9.16 -2.42
CA PHE A 138 -3.81 -8.56 -3.21
C PHE A 138 -3.24 -7.66 -4.29
N LYS A 139 -3.76 -7.81 -5.52
CA LYS A 139 -3.47 -6.94 -6.65
C LYS A 139 -4.76 -6.56 -7.37
N ASN A 140 -4.76 -5.37 -7.94
CA ASN A 140 -5.81 -4.91 -8.82
C ASN A 140 -5.32 -4.98 -10.27
N TYR A 141 -6.12 -5.58 -11.12
CA TYR A 141 -5.91 -5.55 -12.56
C TYR A 141 -6.56 -4.32 -13.16
N ILE A 142 -5.77 -3.54 -13.89
CA ILE A 142 -6.20 -2.33 -14.60
C ILE A 142 -6.19 -2.65 -16.08
N SER A 143 -7.35 -2.99 -16.62
CA SER A 143 -7.52 -3.47 -18.00
C SER A 143 -7.13 -2.43 -19.04
N SER A 144 -7.43 -1.15 -18.80
CA SER A 144 -7.13 -0.06 -19.74
C SER A 144 -5.64 0.08 -20.09
N SER A 145 -4.76 -0.44 -19.23
CA SER A 145 -3.30 -0.31 -19.39
C SER A 145 -2.59 -1.65 -19.21
N ASN A 146 -3.33 -2.74 -19.10
CA ASN A 146 -2.87 -4.12 -19.02
C ASN A 146 -1.77 -4.35 -17.98
N TYR A 147 -2.01 -3.93 -16.73
CA TYR A 147 -1.07 -4.14 -15.63
C TYR A 147 -1.77 -4.53 -14.32
N LEU A 148 -1.00 -5.16 -13.45
CA LEU A 148 -1.37 -5.39 -12.05
C LEU A 148 -0.74 -4.33 -11.17
N ILE A 149 -1.49 -3.83 -10.19
CA ILE A 149 -0.97 -2.95 -9.14
C ILE A 149 -1.32 -3.50 -7.76
N GLY A 150 -0.34 -3.56 -6.89
CA GLY A 150 -0.53 -4.01 -5.51
C GLY A 150 0.75 -3.96 -4.70
N SER A 151 0.65 -4.34 -3.44
CA SER A 151 1.80 -4.46 -2.55
C SER A 151 1.63 -5.72 -1.69
N ASN A 152 2.70 -6.47 -1.53
CA ASN A 152 2.71 -7.67 -0.70
C ASN A 152 2.97 -7.34 0.77
N ASN A 153 3.36 -6.10 1.06
CA ASN A 153 3.81 -5.69 2.38
C ASN A 153 3.26 -4.29 2.71
N SER A 154 2.79 -4.07 3.93
CA SER A 154 2.28 -2.77 4.36
C SER A 154 3.35 -1.66 4.38
N ASN A 155 4.63 -2.03 4.33
CA ASN A 155 5.76 -1.10 4.34
C ASN A 155 6.41 -0.89 2.98
N ASP A 156 6.02 -1.67 1.96
CA ASP A 156 6.57 -1.58 0.62
C ASP A 156 5.80 -0.59 -0.26
N ARG A 157 6.46 -0.14 -1.34
CA ARG A 157 5.79 0.59 -2.41
C ARG A 157 4.84 -0.35 -3.16
N GLY A 158 3.76 0.19 -3.73
CA GLY A 158 2.97 -0.53 -4.71
C GLY A 158 3.86 -0.96 -5.89
N GLN A 159 3.75 -2.21 -6.30
CA GLN A 159 4.41 -2.74 -7.49
C GLN A 159 3.46 -2.65 -8.67
N ILE A 160 4.00 -2.28 -9.83
CA ILE A 160 3.32 -2.36 -11.12
C ILE A 160 3.96 -3.53 -11.88
N ILE A 161 3.14 -4.47 -12.33
CA ILE A 161 3.54 -5.62 -13.12
C ILE A 161 2.80 -5.54 -14.45
N LEU A 162 3.52 -5.36 -15.53
CA LEU A 162 2.96 -5.44 -16.90
C LEU A 162 2.68 -6.91 -17.24
N LEU A 163 1.56 -7.16 -17.91
CA LEU A 163 1.11 -8.49 -18.35
C LEU A 163 1.32 -8.69 -19.86
#